data_195c462bbcc5da10837868b4bcac8d98
#
_entry.id   195c462bbcc5da10837868b4bcac8d98
#
_cell.length_a   1.000
_cell.length_b   1.000
_cell.length_c   1.000
_cell.angle_alpha   90.00
_cell.angle_beta   90.00
_cell.angle_gamma   90.00
#
_symmetry.space_group_name_H-M   'P 1'
#
loop_
_entity.id
_entity.type
_entity.pdbx_description
1 polymer ?
#
loop_
_entity_poly.entity_id
_entity_poly.type
_entity_poly.pdbx_seq_one_letter_code
_entity_poly.pdbx_strand_id
1 'polypeptide(L)'
;MTIELLSANHAAAMAATLAGRANRNARGFGSGVYPITPQTECIELLCKQDFDKGSVVRVESEHSAMAVCMGFSLGGARASKASSSNGLAYMTENVFADALYRLP
;
A
#
# COMPACT_ATOMS: atom_id res chain seq x y z
N MET A 1 9.75 9.00 24.88
CA MET A 1 10.09 8.33 23.61
C MET A 1 10.15 6.84 23.84
N THR A 2 9.43 6.06 23.05
CA THR A 2 9.40 4.60 23.16
C THR A 2 10.21 4.01 22.04
N ILE A 3 11.06 3.03 22.36
CA ILE A 3 11.86 2.28 21.39
C ILE A 3 11.24 0.89 21.28
N GLU A 4 10.93 0.46 20.06
CA GLU A 4 10.39 -0.86 19.79
C GLU A 4 11.31 -1.65 18.86
N LEU A 5 11.40 -2.97 19.09
CA LEU A 5 12.10 -3.87 18.18
C LEU A 5 11.10 -4.42 17.17
N LEU A 6 11.28 -4.07 15.90
CA LEU A 6 10.39 -4.46 14.81
C LEU A 6 11.15 -5.15 13.70
N SER A 7 10.48 -6.06 12.99
CA SER A 7 11.01 -6.55 11.71
C SER A 7 10.93 -5.42 10.67
N ALA A 8 11.70 -5.52 9.58
CA ALA A 8 11.66 -4.54 8.51
C ALA A 8 10.26 -4.44 7.88
N ASN A 9 9.54 -5.56 7.74
CA ASN A 9 8.18 -5.58 7.22
C ASN A 9 7.20 -4.83 8.14
N HIS A 10 7.32 -5.03 9.45
CA HIS A 10 6.50 -4.32 10.42
C HIS A 10 6.81 -2.83 10.44
N ALA A 11 8.10 -2.48 10.38
CA ALA A 11 8.54 -1.08 10.32
C ALA A 11 7.98 -0.38 9.05
N ALA A 12 8.03 -1.05 7.91
CA ALA A 12 7.48 -0.53 6.65
C ALA A 12 5.97 -0.30 6.74
N ALA A 13 5.22 -1.25 7.30
CA ALA A 13 3.78 -1.11 7.49
C ALA A 13 3.43 0.02 8.45
N MET A 14 4.17 0.17 9.54
CA MET A 14 4.01 1.27 10.49
C MET A 14 4.30 2.62 9.82
N ALA A 15 5.37 2.71 9.04
CA ALA A 15 5.71 3.92 8.30
C ALA A 15 4.61 4.31 7.31
N ALA A 16 4.08 3.34 6.55
CA ALA A 16 2.98 3.58 5.62
C ALA A 16 1.72 4.07 6.36
N THR A 17 1.40 3.46 7.50
CA THR A 17 0.27 3.85 8.34
C THR A 17 0.40 5.29 8.84
N LEU A 18 1.56 5.63 9.38
CA LEU A 18 1.84 6.98 9.89
C LEU A 18 1.80 8.02 8.78
N ALA A 19 2.39 7.70 7.61
CA ALA A 19 2.36 8.58 6.45
C ALA A 19 0.92 8.80 5.97
N GLY A 20 0.10 7.76 5.94
CA GLY A 20 -1.30 7.85 5.58
C GLY A 20 -2.10 8.74 6.54
N ARG A 21 -1.89 8.55 7.84
CA ARG A 21 -2.57 9.36 8.87
C ARG A 21 -2.10 10.81 8.91
N ALA A 22 -0.83 11.07 8.59
CA ALA A 22 -0.27 12.41 8.56
C ALA A 22 -0.78 13.24 7.37
N ASN A 23 -1.33 12.60 6.35
CA ASN A 23 -1.77 13.24 5.11
C ASN A 23 -3.17 13.87 5.26
N ARG A 24 -3.30 14.79 6.21
CA ARG A 24 -4.60 15.38 6.63
C ARG A 24 -5.33 16.15 5.54
N ASN A 25 -4.61 16.72 4.60
CA ASN A 25 -5.18 17.55 3.54
C ASN A 25 -5.55 16.75 2.29
N ALA A 26 -5.24 15.45 2.25
CA ALA A 26 -5.59 14.58 1.16
C ALA A 26 -6.89 13.81 1.45
N ARG A 27 -7.36 13.08 0.45
CA ARG A 27 -8.59 12.29 0.56
C ARG A 27 -8.39 10.93 1.22
N GLY A 28 -7.34 10.82 2.05
CA GLY A 28 -7.10 9.63 2.85
C GLY A 28 -5.96 8.76 2.34
N PHE A 29 -5.99 7.51 2.75
CA PHE A 29 -4.97 6.52 2.44
C PHE A 29 -5.61 5.26 1.87
N GLY A 30 -4.95 4.64 0.91
CA GLY A 30 -5.41 3.38 0.37
C GLY A 30 -4.27 2.44 0.02
N SER A 31 -4.54 1.16 0.09
CA SER A 31 -3.62 0.12 -0.36
C SER A 31 -4.39 -1.04 -0.96
N GLY A 32 -3.96 -1.51 -2.10
CA GLY A 32 -4.37 -2.79 -2.63
C GLY A 32 -3.38 -3.84 -2.19
N VAL A 33 -3.86 -4.95 -1.63
CA VAL A 33 -2.97 -5.96 -1.06
C VAL A 33 -3.25 -7.36 -1.58
N TYR A 34 -2.16 -8.09 -1.83
CA TYR A 34 -2.16 -9.49 -2.13
C TYR A 34 -0.89 -10.10 -1.53
N PRO A 35 -1.00 -11.20 -0.76
CA PRO A 35 0.14 -11.72 0.00
C PRO A 35 1.16 -12.43 -0.89
N ILE A 36 2.43 -12.18 -0.62
CA ILE A 36 3.56 -12.91 -1.19
C ILE A 36 4.72 -12.89 -0.18
N THR A 37 5.34 -14.04 0.05
CA THR A 37 6.48 -14.17 0.95
C THR A 37 7.71 -13.46 0.35
N PRO A 38 8.49 -12.71 1.14
CA PRO A 38 8.40 -12.49 2.60
C PRO A 38 7.58 -11.25 3.02
N GLN A 39 6.87 -10.60 2.12
CA GLN A 39 6.18 -9.35 2.35
C GLN A 39 4.84 -9.52 3.12
N THR A 40 4.35 -10.74 3.30
CA THR A 40 3.05 -11.03 3.92
C THR A 40 2.88 -10.37 5.30
N GLU A 41 3.92 -10.32 6.13
CA GLU A 41 3.86 -9.67 7.44
C GLU A 41 3.52 -8.18 7.35
N CYS A 42 4.02 -7.50 6.32
CA CYS A 42 3.70 -6.10 6.07
C CYS A 42 2.20 -5.93 5.82
N ILE A 43 1.62 -6.80 4.99
CA ILE A 43 0.19 -6.79 4.69
C ILE A 43 -0.64 -7.08 5.94
N GLU A 44 -0.26 -8.09 6.71
CA GLU A 44 -0.97 -8.48 7.92
C GLU A 44 -1.09 -7.33 8.91
N LEU A 45 -0.01 -6.61 9.14
CA LEU A 45 -0.02 -5.47 10.03
C LEU A 45 -0.83 -4.31 9.44
N LEU A 46 -0.67 -4.04 8.15
CA LEU A 46 -1.39 -2.95 7.47
C LEU A 46 -2.91 -3.17 7.50
N CYS A 47 -3.36 -4.42 7.30
CA CYS A 47 -4.77 -4.78 7.36
C CYS A 47 -5.41 -4.60 8.75
N LYS A 48 -4.60 -4.54 9.81
CA LYS A 48 -5.06 -4.31 11.18
C LYS A 48 -5.19 -2.83 11.54
N GLN A 49 -4.72 -1.95 10.66
CA GLN A 49 -4.77 -0.52 10.93
C GLN A 49 -6.11 0.10 10.50
N ASP A 50 -6.59 1.05 11.26
CA ASP A 50 -7.78 1.83 10.92
C ASP A 50 -7.39 3.19 10.36
N PHE A 51 -8.11 3.60 9.33
CA PHE A 51 -7.94 4.90 8.70
C PHE A 51 -9.28 5.64 8.68
N ASP A 52 -9.28 6.90 9.06
CA ASP A 52 -10.49 7.74 9.04
C ASP A 52 -11.07 7.86 7.62
N LYS A 53 -10.17 7.95 6.64
CA LYS A 53 -10.52 8.01 5.22
C LYS A 53 -9.65 7.03 4.46
N GLY A 54 -10.29 6.18 3.67
CA GLY A 54 -9.60 5.17 2.89
C GLY A 54 -9.69 3.78 3.49
N SER A 55 -8.99 2.87 2.90
CA SER A 55 -9.00 1.48 3.37
C SER A 55 -7.85 0.66 2.77
N VAL A 56 -7.67 -0.53 3.33
CA VAL A 56 -6.80 -1.56 2.78
C VAL A 56 -7.68 -2.60 2.11
N VAL A 57 -7.57 -2.74 0.80
CA VAL A 57 -8.43 -3.60 -0.02
C VAL A 57 -7.70 -4.88 -0.40
N ARG A 58 -8.24 -6.01 0.02
CA ARG A 58 -7.73 -7.33 -0.36
C ARG A 58 -8.27 -7.71 -1.72
N VAL A 59 -7.39 -8.16 -2.59
CA VAL A 59 -7.74 -8.54 -3.97
C VAL A 59 -7.14 -9.89 -4.32
N GLU A 60 -7.44 -10.38 -5.52
CA GLU A 60 -7.07 -11.72 -5.96
C GLU A 60 -5.70 -11.82 -6.65
N SER A 61 -5.03 -10.68 -6.89
CA SER A 61 -3.72 -10.68 -7.55
C SER A 61 -2.96 -9.39 -7.32
N GLU A 62 -1.65 -9.41 -7.58
CA GLU A 62 -0.81 -8.21 -7.52
C GLU A 62 -1.21 -7.18 -8.58
N HIS A 63 -1.64 -7.64 -9.75
CA HIS A 63 -2.11 -6.77 -10.84
C HIS A 63 -3.33 -5.94 -10.35
N SER A 64 -4.33 -6.61 -9.81
CA SER A 64 -5.50 -5.94 -9.23
C SER A 64 -5.15 -5.06 -8.03
N ALA A 65 -4.20 -5.49 -7.20
CA ALA A 65 -3.74 -4.70 -6.07
C ALA A 65 -3.14 -3.37 -6.50
N MET A 66 -2.32 -3.38 -7.56
CA MET A 66 -1.76 -2.14 -8.10
C MET A 66 -2.84 -1.26 -8.73
N ALA A 67 -3.81 -1.86 -9.42
CA ALA A 67 -4.95 -1.11 -9.98
C ALA A 67 -5.77 -0.40 -8.89
N VAL A 68 -5.96 -1.04 -7.74
CA VAL A 68 -6.62 -0.41 -6.59
C VAL A 68 -5.81 0.80 -6.10
N CYS A 69 -4.49 0.68 -6.00
CA CYS A 69 -3.62 1.79 -5.61
C CYS A 69 -3.71 2.96 -6.60
N MET A 70 -3.75 2.67 -7.90
CA MET A 70 -3.95 3.69 -8.93
C MET A 70 -5.28 4.41 -8.73
N GLY A 71 -6.36 3.67 -8.45
CA GLY A 71 -7.67 4.25 -8.17
C GLY A 71 -7.66 5.19 -6.98
N PHE A 72 -7.02 4.81 -5.89
CA PHE A 72 -6.85 5.70 -4.72
C PHE A 72 -6.07 6.96 -5.08
N SER A 73 -4.97 6.82 -5.81
CA SER A 73 -4.13 7.95 -6.23
C SER A 73 -4.90 8.90 -7.16
N LEU A 74 -5.63 8.37 -8.14
CA LEU A 74 -6.51 9.16 -9.02
C LEU A 74 -7.58 9.91 -8.23
N GLY A 75 -8.10 9.31 -7.17
CA GLY A 75 -9.09 9.92 -6.29
C GLY A 75 -8.51 10.95 -5.33
N GLY A 76 -7.20 11.17 -5.33
CA GLY A 76 -6.54 12.15 -4.47
C GLY A 76 -6.09 11.60 -3.11
N ALA A 77 -6.19 10.30 -2.89
CA ALA A 77 -5.69 9.66 -1.68
C ALA A 77 -4.20 9.31 -1.83
N ARG A 78 -3.52 9.14 -0.73
CA ARG A 78 -2.17 8.58 -0.72
C ARG A 78 -2.27 7.07 -0.84
N ALA A 79 -1.52 6.47 -1.75
CA ALA A 79 -1.52 5.03 -1.94
C ALA A 79 -0.18 4.43 -1.57
N SER A 80 -0.20 3.18 -1.13
CA SER A 80 1.01 2.41 -0.83
C SER A 80 0.83 0.99 -1.31
N LYS A 81 1.88 0.42 -1.90
CA LYS A 81 1.90 -0.95 -2.37
C LYS A 81 3.23 -1.60 -2.02
N ALA A 82 3.15 -2.79 -1.48
CA ALA A 82 4.32 -3.62 -1.24
C ALA A 82 4.12 -4.99 -1.90
N SER A 83 5.19 -5.53 -2.45
CA SER A 83 5.20 -6.84 -3.10
C SER A 83 6.63 -7.39 -3.10
N SER A 84 6.81 -8.56 -3.68
CA SER A 84 8.15 -9.12 -3.88
C SER A 84 8.16 -10.01 -5.14
N SER A 85 9.37 -10.27 -5.65
CA SER A 85 9.63 -11.27 -6.69
C SER A 85 8.64 -11.22 -7.87
N ASN A 86 7.97 -12.34 -8.13
CA ASN A 86 7.02 -12.48 -9.23
C ASN A 86 5.81 -11.55 -9.12
N GLY A 87 5.43 -11.14 -7.91
CA GLY A 87 4.36 -10.17 -7.70
C GLY A 87 4.67 -8.81 -8.32
N LEU A 88 5.94 -8.37 -8.22
CA LEU A 88 6.39 -7.15 -8.87
C LEU A 88 6.31 -7.26 -10.39
N ALA A 89 6.75 -8.38 -10.95
CA ALA A 89 6.66 -8.65 -12.38
C ALA A 89 5.19 -8.67 -12.86
N TYR A 90 4.32 -9.28 -12.08
CA TYR A 90 2.90 -9.39 -12.44
C TYR A 90 2.16 -8.05 -12.44
N MET A 91 2.58 -7.08 -11.65
CA MET A 91 1.95 -5.76 -11.64
C MET A 91 2.62 -4.72 -12.54
N THR A 92 3.64 -5.10 -13.31
CA THR A 92 4.47 -4.19 -14.11
C THR A 92 3.64 -3.35 -15.09
N GLU A 93 2.63 -3.91 -15.73
CA GLU A 93 1.74 -3.17 -16.63
C GLU A 93 1.12 -1.97 -15.93
N ASN A 94 0.59 -2.17 -14.72
CA ASN A 94 -0.03 -1.09 -13.96
C ASN A 94 0.99 -0.10 -13.41
N VAL A 95 2.21 -0.53 -13.13
CA VAL A 95 3.30 0.38 -12.74
C VAL A 95 3.64 1.33 -13.88
N PHE A 96 3.72 0.83 -15.11
CA PHE A 96 3.93 1.67 -16.29
C PHE A 96 2.75 2.62 -16.54
N ALA A 97 1.52 2.13 -16.39
CA ALA A 97 0.33 2.97 -16.53
C ALA A 97 0.31 4.09 -15.50
N ASP A 98 0.65 3.78 -14.25
CA ASP A 98 0.76 4.73 -13.15
C ASP A 98 1.74 5.86 -13.50
N ALA A 99 2.90 5.49 -14.03
CA ALA A 99 3.91 6.46 -14.47
C ALA A 99 3.42 7.33 -15.63
N LEU A 100 2.71 6.73 -16.60
CA LEU A 100 2.14 7.46 -17.73
C LEU A 100 1.09 8.48 -17.28
N TYR A 101 0.25 8.13 -16.31
CA TYR A 101 -0.74 9.04 -15.72
C TYR A 101 -0.13 10.04 -14.75
N ARG A 102 1.17 9.93 -14.46
CA ARG A 102 1.90 10.78 -13.51
C ARG A 102 1.25 10.83 -12.13
N LEU A 103 0.80 9.68 -11.66
CA LEU A 103 0.21 9.55 -10.33
C LEU A 103 1.29 9.57 -9.25
N PRO A 104 1.02 10.19 -8.08
CA PRO A 104 1.97 10.22 -6.96
C PRO A 104 2.09 8.89 -6.24
#